data_710cce8f433d062e58742c15229c9f0f
#
_entry.id   710cce8f433d062e58742c15229c9f0f
#
_cell.length_a   1.000
_cell.length_b   1.000
_cell.length_c   1.000
_cell.angle_alpha   90.00
_cell.angle_beta   90.00
_cell.angle_gamma   90.00
#
_symmetry.space_group_name_H-M   'P 1'
#
loop_
_entity.id
_entity.type
_entity.pdbx_description
1 polymer ?
#
loop_
_entity_poly.entity_id
_entity_poly.type
_entity_poly.pdbx_seq_one_letter_code
_entity_poly.pdbx_strand_id
1 'polypeptide(L)' 'MRIRLYDVTRITRTGLVSHSAIDAEDGAITAVYDTLPAEEPGVRSVDAKGAYASPGFIDIHLH' A
#
# COMPACT_ATOMS: atom_id res chain seq x y z
N MET A 1 5.21 -9.95 11.08
CA MET A 1 4.03 -10.23 10.25
C MET A 1 4.04 -9.33 9.03
N ARG A 2 3.86 -9.86 7.86
CA ARG A 2 3.78 -9.06 6.65
C ARG A 2 2.34 -8.67 6.35
N ILE A 3 2.12 -7.39 6.11
CA ILE A 3 0.81 -6.83 5.84
C ILE A 3 0.84 -6.25 4.42
N ARG A 4 -0.20 -6.51 3.65
CA ARG A 4 -0.40 -5.90 2.34
C ARG A 4 -1.56 -4.93 2.41
N LEU A 5 -1.27 -3.65 2.20
CA LEU A 5 -2.31 -2.64 2.05
C LEU A 5 -2.69 -2.58 0.58
N TYR A 6 -3.97 -2.73 0.27
CA TYR A 6 -4.45 -2.62 -1.11
C TYR A 6 -5.42 -1.45 -1.24
N ASP A 7 -5.74 -1.09 -2.47
CA ASP A 7 -6.52 0.12 -2.79
C ASP A 7 -5.89 1.38 -2.18
N VAL A 8 -4.56 1.49 -2.34
CA VAL A 8 -3.80 2.66 -1.91
C VAL A 8 -3.67 3.61 -3.09
N THR A 9 -3.77 4.92 -2.84
CA THR A 9 -3.46 5.94 -3.83
C THR A 9 -2.06 6.47 -3.54
N ARG A 10 -1.11 6.16 -4.43
CA ARG A 10 0.27 6.62 -4.26
C ARG A 10 0.46 7.98 -4.91
N ILE A 11 1.12 8.87 -4.19
CA ILE A 11 1.50 10.18 -4.71
C ILE A 11 2.90 10.04 -5.29
N THR A 12 3.03 10.30 -6.59
CA THR A 12 4.31 10.20 -7.29
C THR A 12 4.67 11.55 -7.90
N ARG A 13 5.87 11.66 -8.47
CA ARG A 13 6.31 12.89 -9.13
C ARG A 13 5.43 13.27 -10.31
N THR A 14 4.84 12.29 -10.97
CA THR A 14 4.07 12.49 -12.19
C THR A 14 2.57 12.49 -11.95
N GLY A 15 2.12 12.29 -10.71
CA GLY A 15 0.70 12.30 -10.39
C GLY A 15 0.32 11.22 -9.38
N LEU A 16 -0.93 10.81 -9.43
CA LEU A 16 -1.49 9.82 -8.52
C LEU A 16 -1.60 8.47 -9.22
N VAL A 17 -1.25 7.41 -8.50
CA VAL A 17 -1.45 6.03 -8.96
C VAL A 17 -2.47 5.39 -8.03
N SER A 18 -3.71 5.24 -8.53
CA SER A 18 -4.80 4.64 -7.77
C SER A 18 -4.72 3.12 -7.80
N HIS A 19 -5.39 2.48 -6.84
CA HIS A 19 -5.49 1.01 -6.77
C HIS A 19 -4.13 0.32 -6.69
N SER A 20 -3.19 0.97 -6.03
CA SER A 20 -1.86 0.41 -5.75
C SER A 20 -1.89 -0.48 -4.53
N ALA A 21 -0.81 -1.22 -4.31
CA ALA A 21 -0.63 -2.02 -3.11
C ALA A 21 0.75 -1.76 -2.52
N ILE A 22 0.84 -1.87 -1.20
CA ILE A 22 2.10 -1.69 -0.47
C ILE A 22 2.22 -2.81 0.56
N ASP A 23 3.35 -3.50 0.53
CA ASP A 23 3.68 -4.48 1.55
C ASP A 23 4.55 -3.84 2.63
N ALA A 24 4.24 -4.14 3.88
CA ALA A 24 5.01 -3.70 5.02
C ALA A 24 5.24 -4.85 5.99
N GLU A 25 6.38 -4.83 6.64
CA GLU A 25 6.73 -5.83 7.66
C GLU A 25 7.46 -5.11 8.79
N ASP A 26 6.99 -5.34 10.01
CA ASP A 26 7.57 -4.78 11.23
C ASP A 26 7.76 -3.26 11.17
N GLY A 27 6.78 -2.56 10.56
CA GLY A 27 6.80 -1.12 10.47
C GLY A 27 7.59 -0.54 9.30
N ALA A 28 8.17 -1.39 8.45
CA ALA A 28 8.94 -0.94 7.29
C ALA A 28 8.26 -1.37 5.99
N ILE A 29 8.31 -0.52 4.97
CA ILE A 29 7.82 -0.87 3.63
C ILE A 29 8.82 -1.81 2.98
N THR A 30 8.33 -2.97 2.51
CA THR A 30 9.16 -3.98 1.85
C THR A 30 8.94 -4.05 0.35
N ALA A 31 7.77 -3.65 -0.14
CA ALA A 31 7.48 -3.65 -1.58
C ALA A 31 6.37 -2.67 -1.90
N VAL A 32 6.38 -2.18 -3.13
CA VAL A 32 5.35 -1.28 -3.67
C VAL A 32 4.94 -1.81 -5.03
N TYR A 33 3.63 -1.88 -5.27
CA TYR A 33 3.06 -2.41 -6.52
C TYR A 33 2.13 -1.39 -7.16
N ASP A 34 2.20 -1.24 -8.46
CA ASP A 34 1.26 -0.38 -9.19
C ASP A 34 -0.13 -1.01 -9.29
N THR A 35 -0.20 -2.34 -9.26
CA THR A 35 -1.45 -3.09 -9.25
C THR A 35 -1.41 -4.13 -8.15
N LEU A 36 -2.57 -4.59 -7.69
CA LEU A 36 -2.63 -5.58 -6.64
C LEU A 36 -2.04 -6.92 -7.13
N PRO A 37 -0.99 -7.43 -6.48
CA PRO A 37 -0.43 -8.73 -6.82
C PRO A 37 -1.36 -9.86 -6.36
N ALA A 38 -1.09 -11.08 -6.83
CA ALA A 38 -1.83 -12.26 -6.42
C ALA A 38 -1.71 -12.48 -4.91
N GLU A 39 -2.76 -13.03 -4.30
CA GLU A 39 -2.74 -13.37 -2.89
C GLU A 39 -1.61 -14.34 -2.57
N GLU A 40 -0.96 -14.14 -1.42
CA GLU A 40 0.09 -15.01 -0.93
C GLU A 40 -0.28 -15.53 0.45
N PRO A 41 -0.04 -16.84 0.73
CA PRO A 41 -0.22 -17.37 2.08
C PRO A 41 0.68 -16.63 3.09
N GLY A 42 0.16 -16.40 4.28
CA GLY A 42 0.94 -15.76 5.34
C GLY A 42 1.01 -14.24 5.25
N VAL A 43 0.38 -13.63 4.25
CA VAL A 43 0.29 -12.17 4.13
C VAL A 43 -1.12 -11.74 4.50
N ARG A 44 -1.22 -10.81 5.45
CA ARG A 44 -2.51 -10.23 5.83
C ARG A 44 -2.84 -9.07 4.89
N SER A 45 -3.99 -9.12 4.25
CA SER A 45 -4.45 -8.06 3.36
C SER A 45 -5.37 -7.10 4.11
N VAL A 46 -5.13 -5.80 3.95
CA VAL A 46 -5.92 -4.75 4.58
C VAL A 46 -6.34 -3.76 3.51
N ASP A 47 -7.63 -3.47 3.45
CA ASP A 47 -8.17 -2.48 2.51
C ASP A 47 -7.85 -1.08 3.01
N ALA A 48 -7.05 -0.34 2.25
CA ALA A 48 -6.70 1.03 2.58
C ALA A 48 -7.79 2.04 2.19
N LYS A 49 -8.81 1.59 1.47
CA LYS A 49 -10.00 2.41 1.10
C LYS A 49 -9.63 3.72 0.40
N GLY A 50 -8.65 3.67 -0.48
CA GLY A 50 -8.22 4.84 -1.22
C GLY A 50 -7.32 5.79 -0.45
N ALA A 51 -6.81 5.39 0.71
CA ALA A 51 -5.89 6.22 1.49
C ALA A 51 -4.65 6.58 0.69
N TYR A 52 -4.04 7.72 1.02
CA TYR A 52 -2.89 8.24 0.29
C TYR A 52 -1.58 7.77 0.92
N ALA A 53 -0.60 7.48 0.06
CA ALA A 53 0.77 7.20 0.47
C ALA A 53 1.74 8.01 -0.39
N SER A 54 2.79 8.56 0.23
CA SER A 54 3.81 9.32 -0.48
C SER A 54 5.19 8.78 -0.14
N PRO A 55 6.20 9.04 -1.01
CA PRO A 55 7.56 8.64 -0.68
C PRO A 55 8.01 9.24 0.65
N GLY A 56 8.66 8.41 1.48
CA GLY A 56 9.20 8.85 2.75
C GLY A 56 8.27 8.66 3.94
N PHE A 57 6.97 8.61 3.76
CA PHE A 57 6.06 8.25 4.84
C PHE A 57 4.73 7.76 4.29
N ILE A 58 4.02 7.00 5.11
CA ILE A 58 2.66 6.57 4.84
C ILE A 58 1.76 7.29 5.84
N ASP A 59 0.83 8.08 5.32
CA ASP A 59 -0.19 8.72 6.12
C ASP A 59 -1.53 8.12 5.71
N ILE A 60 -2.00 7.17 6.49
CA ILE A 60 -3.22 6.45 6.18
C ILE A 60 -4.36 7.09 6.95
N HIS A 61 -5.18 7.84 6.24
CA HIS A 61 -6.42 8.36 6.80
C HIS A 61 -7.55 7.38 6.48
N LEU A 62 -7.93 6.61 7.48
CA LEU A 62 -9.07 5.71 7.37
C LEU A 62 -10.35 6.50 7.62
N HIS A 63 -11.20 6.53 6.64
CA HIS A 63 -12.52 7.14 6.75
C HIS A 63 -13.57 6.12 7.16
#